data_0b26a38892284fa13bc4261fc82b8d93
#
_entry.id   0b26a38892284fa13bc4261fc82b8d93
#
_cell.length_a   1.000
_cell.length_b   1.000
_cell.length_c   1.000
_cell.angle_alpha   90.00
_cell.angle_beta   90.00
_cell.angle_gamma   90.00
#
_symmetry.space_group_name_H-M   'P 1'
#
loop_
_entity.id
_entity.type
_entity.pdbx_description
1 polymer ?
#
loop_
_entity_poly.entity_id
_entity_poly.type
_entity_poly.pdbx_seq_one_letter_code
_entity_poly.pdbx_strand_id
1 'polypeptide(L)'
;MIVSARKLWETVLETRYRTGEPYLNFIDTANRALPQTQKDLGLKINGSNLCNEIHLPTNEERTAVCCLSSVNLENYDAWSKDPMFLPDMAEMLDNVLQFFIDNAPDTVARAKYSATRERSIGIGALGFHAYLQKKGVAWE
;
A
#
# COMPACT_ATOMS: atom_id res chain seq x y z
N MET A 1 -22.01 0.61 28.08
CA MET A 1 -22.51 1.90 27.54
C MET A 1 -23.19 1.60 26.20
N ILE A 2 -24.45 2.02 26.02
CA ILE A 2 -25.15 1.86 24.74
C ILE A 2 -25.05 3.19 24.01
N VAL A 3 -24.55 3.15 22.76
CA VAL A 3 -24.44 4.34 21.88
C VAL A 3 -25.34 4.18 20.68
N SER A 4 -25.90 5.28 20.19
CA SER A 4 -26.68 5.28 18.94
C SER A 4 -25.76 5.12 17.74
N ALA A 5 -25.97 4.07 16.95
CA ALA A 5 -25.18 3.84 15.72
C ALA A 5 -25.31 5.01 14.73
N ARG A 6 -26.53 5.59 14.59
CA ARG A 6 -26.74 6.76 13.75
C ARG A 6 -25.91 7.95 14.21
N LYS A 7 -25.95 8.27 15.51
CA LYS A 7 -25.18 9.40 16.07
C LYS A 7 -23.67 9.19 15.91
N LEU A 8 -23.20 7.97 16.10
CA LEU A 8 -21.79 7.63 15.87
C LEU A 8 -21.38 7.86 14.41
N TRP A 9 -22.21 7.37 13.48
CA TRP A 9 -21.98 7.55 12.06
C TRP A 9 -22.00 9.03 11.62
N GLU A 10 -22.97 9.79 12.09
CA GLU A 10 -23.04 11.23 11.86
C GLU A 10 -21.79 11.95 12.37
N THR A 11 -21.29 11.58 13.57
CA THR A 11 -20.06 12.14 14.12
C THR A 11 -18.85 11.82 13.23
N VAL A 12 -18.72 10.59 12.76
CA VAL A 12 -17.65 10.18 11.84
C VAL A 12 -17.68 11.00 10.55
N LEU A 13 -18.85 11.12 9.93
CA LEU A 13 -19.03 11.88 8.68
C LEU A 13 -18.77 13.38 8.87
N GLU A 14 -19.24 13.97 9.96
CA GLU A 14 -19.02 15.37 10.27
C GLU A 14 -17.52 15.66 10.52
N THR A 15 -16.86 14.80 11.28
CA THR A 15 -15.42 14.92 11.54
C THR A 15 -14.63 14.83 10.23
N ARG A 16 -14.95 13.84 9.39
CA ARG A 16 -14.32 13.68 8.09
C ARG A 16 -14.56 14.88 7.17
N TYR A 17 -15.75 15.42 7.15
CA TYR A 17 -16.08 16.62 6.36
C TYR A 17 -15.24 17.83 6.80
N ARG A 18 -15.06 18.02 8.10
CA ARG A 18 -14.34 19.16 8.66
C ARG A 18 -12.82 19.03 8.57
N THR A 19 -12.29 17.83 8.66
CA THR A 19 -10.85 17.59 8.85
C THR A 19 -10.18 16.74 7.78
N GLY A 20 -10.96 16.02 6.95
CA GLY A 20 -10.46 14.98 6.05
C GLY A 20 -10.22 13.62 6.73
N GLU A 21 -10.31 13.55 8.06
CA GLU A 21 -10.08 12.36 8.88
C GLU A 21 -11.37 11.93 9.61
N PRO A 22 -11.52 10.64 9.97
CA PRO A 22 -10.65 9.48 9.66
C PRO A 22 -10.85 8.99 8.21
N TYR A 23 -9.88 8.24 7.69
CA TYR A 23 -10.09 7.44 6.47
C TYR A 23 -11.11 6.34 6.76
N LEU A 24 -11.94 6.04 5.75
CA LEU A 24 -12.91 4.95 5.82
C LEU A 24 -12.39 3.79 4.98
N ASN A 25 -12.21 2.63 5.61
CA ASN A 25 -11.75 1.43 4.97
C ASN A 25 -12.87 0.38 4.93
N PHE A 26 -13.21 -0.08 3.73
CA PHE A 26 -14.23 -1.10 3.52
C PHE A 26 -13.58 -2.49 3.49
N ILE A 27 -13.31 -3.04 4.65
CA ILE A 27 -12.58 -4.30 4.84
C ILE A 27 -13.21 -5.48 4.08
N ASP A 28 -14.52 -5.59 4.03
CA ASP A 28 -15.19 -6.64 3.27
C ASP A 28 -14.91 -6.53 1.77
N THR A 29 -14.84 -5.30 1.24
CA THR A 29 -14.48 -5.05 -0.15
C THR A 29 -13.02 -5.43 -0.41
N ALA A 30 -12.12 -5.05 0.47
CA ALA A 30 -10.70 -5.43 0.39
C ALA A 30 -10.54 -6.96 0.39
N ASN A 31 -11.22 -7.66 1.29
CA ASN A 31 -11.16 -9.13 1.36
C ASN A 31 -11.79 -9.82 0.13
N ARG A 32 -12.86 -9.25 -0.45
CA ARG A 32 -13.39 -9.77 -1.72
C ARG A 32 -12.39 -9.63 -2.87
N ALA A 33 -11.58 -8.58 -2.87
CA ALA A 33 -10.57 -8.30 -3.89
C ALA A 33 -9.24 -9.05 -3.69
N LEU A 34 -9.05 -9.75 -2.58
CA LEU A 34 -7.84 -10.56 -2.36
C LEU A 34 -7.57 -11.50 -3.53
N PRO A 35 -6.29 -11.67 -3.95
CA PRO A 35 -5.90 -12.70 -4.89
C PRO A 35 -6.33 -14.10 -4.43
N GLN A 36 -6.68 -14.96 -5.38
CA GLN A 36 -7.18 -16.31 -5.07
C GLN A 36 -6.18 -17.11 -4.24
N THR A 37 -4.90 -17.00 -4.54
CA THR A 37 -3.82 -17.67 -3.79
C THR A 37 -3.82 -17.33 -2.29
N GLN A 38 -4.10 -16.07 -1.96
CA GLN A 38 -4.19 -15.63 -0.55
C GLN A 38 -5.49 -16.11 0.11
N LYS A 39 -6.59 -16.16 -0.64
CA LYS A 39 -7.87 -16.74 -0.18
C LYS A 39 -7.73 -18.23 0.13
N ASP A 40 -7.05 -18.97 -0.74
CA ASP A 40 -6.83 -20.42 -0.57
C ASP A 40 -5.98 -20.73 0.68
N LEU A 41 -5.10 -19.80 1.07
CA LEU A 41 -4.34 -19.85 2.31
C LEU A 41 -5.12 -19.37 3.54
N GLY A 42 -6.38 -18.99 3.39
CA GLY A 42 -7.22 -18.48 4.48
C GLY A 42 -6.77 -17.11 5.03
N LEU A 43 -5.96 -16.37 4.28
CA LEU A 43 -5.48 -15.05 4.70
C LEU A 43 -6.59 -14.00 4.63
N LYS A 44 -6.52 -13.02 5.54
CA LYS A 44 -7.50 -11.94 5.65
C LYS A 44 -6.83 -10.60 5.88
N ILE A 45 -7.38 -9.57 5.26
CA ILE A 45 -7.06 -8.18 5.52
C ILE A 45 -7.90 -7.71 6.71
N ASN A 46 -7.25 -7.21 7.75
CA ASN A 46 -7.91 -6.68 8.95
C ASN A 46 -7.80 -5.15 9.08
N GLY A 47 -6.97 -4.52 8.26
CA GLY A 47 -6.76 -3.09 8.22
C GLY A 47 -5.87 -2.68 7.05
N SER A 48 -5.42 -1.44 7.07
CA SER A 48 -4.46 -0.92 6.11
C SER A 48 -3.37 -0.11 6.84
N ASN A 49 -2.37 0.36 6.09
CA ASN A 49 -1.43 1.36 6.58
C ASN A 49 -2.12 2.73 6.81
N LEU A 50 -1.35 3.69 7.32
CA LEU A 50 -1.84 5.03 7.66
C LEU A 50 -2.53 5.75 6.49
N CYS A 51 -1.96 5.67 5.30
CA CYS A 51 -2.49 6.35 4.10
C CYS A 51 -3.58 5.55 3.36
N ASN A 52 -3.91 4.35 3.83
CA ASN A 52 -4.97 3.47 3.31
C ASN A 52 -4.74 2.90 1.90
N GLU A 53 -3.49 2.89 1.40
CA GLU A 53 -3.14 2.31 0.10
C GLU A 53 -2.65 0.86 0.18
N ILE A 54 -2.21 0.38 1.35
CA ILE A 54 -1.62 -0.94 1.54
C ILE A 54 -2.60 -1.86 2.28
N HIS A 55 -3.10 -2.88 1.59
CA HIS A 55 -4.00 -3.89 2.13
C HIS A 55 -3.32 -5.26 2.10
N LEU A 56 -2.58 -5.57 3.15
CA LEU A 56 -1.88 -6.84 3.32
C LEU A 56 -2.46 -7.63 4.48
N PRO A 57 -2.42 -8.97 4.42
CA PRO A 57 -2.93 -9.82 5.50
C PRO A 57 -2.17 -9.59 6.82
N THR A 58 -2.92 -9.55 7.91
CA THR A 58 -2.38 -9.50 9.27
C THR A 58 -3.09 -10.48 10.17
N ASN A 59 -2.39 -11.08 11.13
CA ASN A 59 -2.94 -11.95 12.15
C ASN A 59 -1.97 -12.07 13.34
N GLU A 60 -2.14 -13.07 14.18
CA GLU A 60 -1.28 -13.30 15.35
C GLU A 60 0.18 -13.59 14.97
N GLU A 61 0.43 -14.12 13.77
CA GLU A 61 1.77 -14.45 13.27
C GLU A 61 2.32 -13.42 12.29
N ARG A 62 1.48 -12.50 11.77
CA ARG A 62 1.81 -11.60 10.66
C ARG A 62 1.62 -10.14 11.04
N THR A 63 2.66 -9.37 10.83
CA THR A 63 2.60 -7.91 10.77
C THR A 63 2.99 -7.49 9.36
N ALA A 64 2.08 -6.82 8.64
CA ALA A 64 2.32 -6.44 7.25
C ALA A 64 3.56 -5.54 7.09
N VAL A 65 4.35 -5.85 6.07
CA VAL A 65 5.54 -5.08 5.67
C VAL A 65 5.50 -4.87 4.17
N CYS A 66 5.74 -3.65 3.72
CA CYS A 66 5.84 -3.31 2.31
C CYS A 66 6.92 -2.25 2.08
N CYS A 67 7.82 -2.49 1.13
CA CYS A 67 8.78 -1.50 0.67
C CYS A 67 8.21 -0.73 -0.52
N LEU A 68 8.27 0.60 -0.46
CA LEU A 68 7.63 1.48 -1.43
C LEU A 68 8.63 2.39 -2.13
N SER A 69 8.37 2.65 -3.40
CA SER A 69 9.00 3.73 -4.18
C SER A 69 8.02 4.29 -5.20
N SER A 70 8.39 5.40 -5.85
CA SER A 70 7.57 5.99 -6.91
C SER A 70 8.46 6.49 -8.03
N VAL A 71 8.03 6.26 -9.28
CA VAL A 71 8.67 6.82 -10.47
C VAL A 71 8.18 8.24 -10.72
N ASN A 72 9.08 9.14 -11.11
CA ASN A 72 8.69 10.48 -11.53
C ASN A 72 8.36 10.48 -13.03
N LEU A 73 7.07 10.49 -13.35
CA LEU A 73 6.56 10.51 -14.72
C LEU A 73 6.85 11.82 -15.47
N GLU A 74 7.14 12.92 -14.77
CA GLU A 74 7.57 14.14 -15.44
C GLU A 74 8.84 13.91 -16.31
N ASN A 75 9.69 12.97 -15.89
CA ASN A 75 10.90 12.57 -16.56
C ASN A 75 10.76 11.29 -17.40
N TYR A 76 9.53 10.90 -17.72
CA TYR A 76 9.22 9.67 -18.47
C TYR A 76 10.05 9.53 -19.76
N ASP A 77 10.15 10.58 -20.56
CA ASP A 77 10.88 10.56 -21.84
C ASP A 77 12.39 10.24 -21.69
N ALA A 78 12.94 10.45 -20.50
CA ALA A 78 14.33 10.13 -20.21
C ALA A 78 14.49 8.67 -19.81
N TRP A 79 13.80 8.25 -18.72
CA TRP A 79 14.00 6.93 -18.15
C TRP A 79 13.28 5.81 -18.90
N SER A 80 12.22 6.09 -19.67
CA SER A 80 11.50 5.09 -20.48
C SER A 80 12.33 4.48 -21.61
N LYS A 81 13.48 5.10 -21.94
CA LYS A 81 14.43 4.58 -22.93
C LYS A 81 15.31 3.46 -22.37
N ASP A 82 15.38 3.33 -21.07
CA ASP A 82 16.10 2.28 -20.38
C ASP A 82 15.13 1.13 -20.06
N PRO A 83 15.22 -0.02 -20.74
CA PRO A 83 14.33 -1.15 -20.49
C PRO A 83 14.55 -1.79 -19.11
N MET A 84 15.68 -1.51 -18.46
CA MET A 84 16.01 -2.05 -17.14
C MET A 84 15.56 -1.13 -16.00
N PHE A 85 15.17 0.10 -16.26
CA PHE A 85 14.83 1.08 -15.20
C PHE A 85 13.76 0.57 -14.22
N LEU A 86 12.64 0.03 -14.72
CA LEU A 86 11.59 -0.54 -13.84
C LEU A 86 11.97 -1.90 -13.24
N PRO A 87 12.56 -2.84 -13.99
CA PRO A 87 13.14 -4.06 -13.41
C PRO A 87 14.13 -3.77 -12.28
N ASP A 88 15.10 -2.88 -12.49
CA ASP A 88 16.11 -2.53 -11.48
C ASP A 88 15.48 -1.89 -10.23
N MET A 89 14.44 -1.07 -10.40
CA MET A 89 13.69 -0.52 -9.28
C MET A 89 12.97 -1.61 -8.47
N ALA A 90 12.36 -2.57 -9.13
CA ALA A 90 11.70 -3.69 -8.47
C ALA A 90 12.73 -4.56 -7.72
N GLU A 91 13.87 -4.84 -8.32
CA GLU A 91 14.97 -5.57 -7.69
C GLU A 91 15.55 -4.80 -6.51
N MET A 92 15.72 -3.48 -6.64
CA MET A 92 16.16 -2.64 -5.52
C MET A 92 15.21 -2.75 -4.34
N LEU A 93 13.89 -2.67 -4.55
CA LEU A 93 12.91 -2.79 -3.47
C LEU A 93 12.90 -4.17 -2.84
N ASP A 94 13.05 -5.22 -3.64
CA ASP A 94 13.16 -6.59 -3.15
C ASP A 94 14.45 -6.79 -2.32
N ASN A 95 15.56 -6.18 -2.74
CA ASN A 95 16.81 -6.18 -1.99
C ASN A 95 16.72 -5.41 -0.67
N VAL A 96 16.00 -4.29 -0.63
CA VAL A 96 15.70 -3.56 0.62
C VAL A 96 14.89 -4.45 1.56
N LEU A 97 13.90 -5.16 1.04
CA LEU A 97 13.10 -6.11 1.82
C LEU A 97 13.97 -7.27 2.33
N GLN A 98 14.87 -7.80 1.49
CA GLN A 98 15.81 -8.85 1.90
C GLN A 98 16.74 -8.36 3.01
N PHE A 99 17.29 -7.15 2.87
CA PHE A 99 18.10 -6.55 3.92
C PHE A 99 17.35 -6.47 5.26
N PHE A 100 16.07 -6.07 5.24
CA PHE A 100 15.23 -6.10 6.44
C PHE A 100 15.08 -7.51 7.00
N ILE A 101 14.80 -8.51 6.16
CA ILE A 101 14.64 -9.92 6.58
C ILE A 101 15.91 -10.42 7.29
N ASP A 102 17.08 -10.09 6.76
CA ASP A 102 18.35 -10.58 7.27
C ASP A 102 18.78 -9.89 8.57
N ASN A 103 18.46 -8.61 8.74
CA ASN A 103 18.97 -7.77 9.80
C ASN A 103 17.94 -7.37 10.87
N ALA A 104 16.64 -7.64 10.66
CA ALA A 104 15.60 -7.27 11.61
C ALA A 104 15.78 -8.03 12.94
N PRO A 105 15.65 -7.35 14.09
CA PRO A 105 15.76 -8.00 15.39
C PRO A 105 14.57 -8.92 15.68
N ASP A 106 14.74 -9.88 16.58
CA ASP A 106 13.69 -10.82 16.98
C ASP A 106 12.45 -10.16 17.59
N THR A 107 12.58 -8.94 18.09
CA THR A 107 11.44 -8.15 18.62
C THR A 107 10.38 -7.85 17.55
N VAL A 108 10.72 -7.94 16.26
CA VAL A 108 9.81 -7.76 15.13
C VAL A 108 9.64 -9.05 14.30
N ALA A 109 9.73 -10.20 14.95
CA ALA A 109 9.66 -11.52 14.30
C ALA A 109 8.44 -11.70 13.38
N ARG A 110 7.26 -11.16 13.76
CA ARG A 110 6.05 -11.23 12.92
C ARG A 110 6.18 -10.43 11.62
N ALA A 111 6.85 -9.28 11.66
CA ALA A 111 7.13 -8.47 10.47
C ALA A 111 8.14 -9.19 9.57
N LYS A 112 9.19 -9.76 10.15
CA LYS A 112 10.17 -10.59 9.43
C LYS A 112 9.51 -11.80 8.77
N TYR A 113 8.61 -12.49 9.47
CA TYR A 113 7.83 -13.59 8.92
C TYR A 113 6.98 -13.16 7.72
N SER A 114 6.21 -12.08 7.84
CA SER A 114 5.41 -11.52 6.74
C SER A 114 6.27 -11.14 5.54
N ALA A 115 7.36 -10.40 5.78
CA ALA A 115 8.28 -10.00 4.72
C ALA A 115 8.82 -11.20 3.93
N THR A 116 9.20 -12.27 4.65
CA THR A 116 9.72 -13.50 4.04
C THR A 116 8.67 -14.22 3.19
N ARG A 117 7.41 -14.24 3.66
CA ARG A 117 6.32 -14.99 3.01
C ARG A 117 5.68 -14.26 1.85
N GLU A 118 5.60 -12.92 1.94
CA GLU A 118 4.81 -12.11 1.00
C GLU A 118 5.68 -11.32 0.04
N ARG A 119 6.88 -10.92 0.48
CA ARG A 119 7.82 -10.07 -0.30
C ARG A 119 7.11 -8.91 -0.99
N SER A 120 6.26 -8.22 -0.23
CA SER A 120 5.42 -7.16 -0.77
C SER A 120 6.21 -5.91 -1.07
N ILE A 121 6.15 -5.46 -2.31
CA ILE A 121 6.69 -4.19 -2.78
C ILE A 121 5.59 -3.37 -3.44
N GLY A 122 5.76 -2.04 -3.45
CA GLY A 122 4.85 -1.14 -4.14
C GLY A 122 5.64 -0.13 -4.98
N ILE A 123 5.29 -0.03 -6.26
CA ILE A 123 5.85 0.97 -7.17
C ILE A 123 4.72 1.88 -7.61
N GLY A 124 4.75 3.12 -7.12
CA GLY A 124 3.79 4.16 -7.47
C GLY A 124 4.31 5.06 -8.61
N ALA A 125 3.49 6.05 -8.95
CA ALA A 125 3.83 7.07 -9.92
C ALA A 125 3.50 8.46 -9.37
N LEU A 126 4.39 9.41 -9.57
CA LEU A 126 4.19 10.82 -9.27
C LEU A 126 4.49 11.67 -10.53
N GLY A 127 4.11 12.94 -10.51
CA GLY A 127 4.42 13.86 -11.60
C GLY A 127 3.61 13.63 -12.89
N PHE A 128 2.54 12.84 -12.88
CA PHE A 128 1.75 12.56 -14.07
C PHE A 128 1.09 13.83 -14.63
N HIS A 129 0.53 14.68 -13.76
CA HIS A 129 -0.04 15.96 -14.20
C HIS A 129 1.00 16.88 -14.84
N ALA A 130 2.18 16.99 -14.23
CA ALA A 130 3.29 17.77 -14.79
C ALA A 130 3.71 17.23 -16.17
N TYR A 131 3.75 15.90 -16.35
CA TYR A 131 4.01 15.30 -17.65
C TYR A 131 2.94 15.66 -18.69
N LEU A 132 1.65 15.58 -18.35
CA LEU A 132 0.56 15.96 -19.23
C LEU A 132 0.65 17.44 -19.64
N GLN A 133 0.90 18.34 -18.67
CA GLN A 133 1.10 19.76 -18.96
C GLN A 133 2.28 20.00 -19.94
N LYS A 134 3.40 19.31 -19.71
CA LYS A 134 4.58 19.38 -20.58
C LYS A 134 4.28 18.89 -22.00
N LYS A 135 3.36 17.96 -22.16
CA LYS A 135 2.93 17.42 -23.46
C LYS A 135 1.75 18.20 -24.10
N GLY A 136 1.15 19.14 -23.38
CA GLY A 136 -0.05 19.84 -23.83
C GLY A 136 -1.28 18.93 -23.94
N VAL A 137 -1.37 17.89 -23.11
CA VAL A 137 -2.46 16.91 -23.09
C VAL A 137 -3.37 17.18 -21.90
N ALA A 138 -4.67 17.23 -22.15
CA ALA A 138 -5.68 17.31 -21.09
C ALA A 138 -5.82 15.98 -20.33
N TRP A 139 -6.45 16.03 -19.15
CA TRP A 139 -6.78 14.82 -18.35
C TRP A 139 -7.87 13.94 -18.98
N GLU A 140 -8.69 14.51 -19.88
CA GLU A 140 -9.83 13.89 -20.55
C GLU A 140 -9.44 13.32 -21.91
#